data_b39d0f3d900c5de08a231654f111e668
#
_entry.id   b39d0f3d900c5de08a231654f111e668
#
_cell.length_a   1.000
_cell.length_b   1.000
_cell.length_c   1.000
_cell.angle_alpha   90.00
_cell.angle_beta   90.00
_cell.angle_gamma   90.00
#
_symmetry.space_group_name_H-M   'P 1'
#
loop_
_entity.id
_entity.type
_entity.pdbx_description
1 polymer ?
#
loop_
_entity_poly.entity_id
_entity_poly.type
_entity_poly.pdbx_seq_one_letter_code
_entity_poly.pdbx_strand_id
1 'polypeptide(L)'
;MDRKQSGLIFFAIVSFLLYAFGVQLFESVWSFPSIRKVPLMVIALVGTGIFATVRLGFPQIKYLRHGINVTSGKYDNPDDKGDLSHFQALTTALSATVGVGNIAGVATALYYGGPGALFWMWVTAFFGTTLKYAECTLSVKYREINSQGFTAGGPMYTIENGMGKQWKWLAIAFAGFAIICSFATGNAIQSFTVSDQIYSESLQLFGPDHFLTMKRSFLDLFQFSFQQVLNGIILSAVVGLVIIGGIKRIGQVTGYLAPIMAVIYVISAVLILIYHYDKVMSAFALIFNGVFNPTATVVGAGGGALMTMLNTMLMGVKRGLYSNEAGQGSAAIAHSTAKTNFPVREGAV
;
A
#
# COMPACT_ATOMS: atom_id res chain seq x y z
N MET A 1 -25.60 19.20 -28.89
CA MET A 1 -24.83 18.77 -27.73
C MET A 1 -23.41 19.31 -27.89
N ASP A 2 -22.99 20.19 -27.02
CA ASP A 2 -21.72 20.89 -27.13
C ASP A 2 -20.54 19.93 -26.90
N ARG A 3 -19.45 20.07 -27.67
CA ARG A 3 -18.24 19.21 -27.57
C ARG A 3 -17.71 19.06 -26.13
N LYS A 4 -17.92 20.07 -25.28
CA LYS A 4 -17.57 20.04 -23.86
C LYS A 4 -18.46 19.10 -23.04
N GLN A 5 -19.76 19.06 -23.34
CA GLN A 5 -20.70 18.15 -22.66
C GLN A 5 -20.46 16.68 -23.05
N SER A 6 -20.15 16.43 -24.33
CA SER A 6 -19.79 15.07 -24.78
C SER A 6 -18.53 14.53 -24.11
N GLY A 7 -17.53 15.41 -23.88
CA GLY A 7 -16.29 15.02 -23.18
C GLY A 7 -16.52 14.68 -21.70
N LEU A 8 -17.37 15.43 -21.01
CA LEU A 8 -17.72 15.18 -19.61
C LEU A 8 -18.51 13.88 -19.43
N ILE A 9 -19.50 13.63 -20.34
CA ILE A 9 -20.28 12.39 -20.34
C ILE A 9 -19.40 11.19 -20.68
N PHE A 10 -18.51 11.33 -21.68
CA PHE A 10 -17.54 10.28 -22.01
C PHE A 10 -16.62 9.97 -20.84
N PHE A 11 -16.08 11.00 -20.15
CA PHE A 11 -15.23 10.83 -18.97
C PHE A 11 -15.97 10.17 -17.81
N ALA A 12 -17.23 10.55 -17.55
CA ALA A 12 -18.07 9.94 -16.54
C ALA A 12 -18.38 8.47 -16.84
N ILE A 13 -18.71 8.16 -18.10
CA ILE A 13 -18.96 6.77 -18.54
C ILE A 13 -17.69 5.92 -18.45
N VAL A 14 -16.55 6.45 -18.89
CA VAL A 14 -15.26 5.74 -18.82
C VAL A 14 -14.86 5.53 -17.35
N SER A 15 -15.03 6.52 -16.48
CA SER A 15 -14.77 6.38 -15.04
C SER A 15 -15.69 5.36 -14.38
N PHE A 16 -16.97 5.34 -14.75
CA PHE A 16 -17.93 4.35 -14.25
C PHE A 16 -17.59 2.93 -14.75
N LEU A 17 -17.28 2.78 -16.04
CA LEU A 17 -16.87 1.49 -16.59
C LEU A 17 -15.56 0.99 -15.99
N LEU A 18 -14.57 1.87 -15.80
CA LEU A 18 -13.31 1.52 -15.12
C LEU A 18 -13.54 1.13 -13.66
N TYR A 19 -14.45 1.80 -12.96
CA TYR A 19 -14.82 1.45 -11.59
C TYR A 19 -15.54 0.10 -11.52
N ALA A 20 -16.61 -0.07 -12.30
CA ALA A 20 -17.41 -1.30 -12.30
C ALA A 20 -16.59 -2.50 -12.79
N PHE A 21 -15.80 -2.32 -13.87
CA PHE A 21 -14.94 -3.37 -14.41
C PHE A 21 -13.74 -3.62 -13.49
N GLY A 22 -13.18 -2.56 -12.89
CA GLY A 22 -12.07 -2.66 -11.94
C GLY A 22 -12.44 -3.41 -10.66
N VAL A 23 -13.63 -3.17 -10.09
CA VAL A 23 -14.11 -3.90 -8.90
C VAL A 23 -14.37 -5.37 -9.23
N GLN A 24 -15.05 -5.67 -10.34
CA GLN A 24 -15.29 -7.05 -10.75
C GLN A 24 -14.00 -7.77 -11.15
N LEU A 25 -13.09 -7.10 -11.85
CA LEU A 25 -11.77 -7.67 -12.19
C LEU A 25 -10.95 -7.91 -10.93
N PHE A 26 -10.98 -6.98 -9.97
CA PHE A 26 -10.27 -7.12 -8.70
C PHE A 26 -10.82 -8.29 -7.88
N GLU A 27 -12.13 -8.42 -7.75
CA GLU A 27 -12.74 -9.57 -7.06
C GLU A 27 -12.45 -10.89 -7.80
N SER A 28 -12.50 -10.91 -9.13
CA SER A 28 -12.19 -12.10 -9.91
C SER A 28 -10.72 -12.46 -9.86
N VAL A 29 -9.79 -11.51 -9.88
CA VAL A 29 -8.33 -11.77 -9.72
C VAL A 29 -8.00 -12.25 -8.30
N TRP A 30 -8.70 -11.77 -7.28
CA TRP A 30 -8.50 -12.25 -5.90
C TRP A 30 -9.22 -13.56 -5.60
N SER A 31 -10.27 -13.89 -6.32
CA SER A 31 -11.09 -15.08 -6.10
C SER A 31 -10.90 -16.17 -7.16
N PHE A 32 -10.36 -15.86 -8.34
CA PHE A 32 -10.18 -16.78 -9.44
C PHE A 32 -8.76 -16.70 -10.06
N PRO A 33 -8.11 -17.81 -10.39
CA PRO A 33 -8.43 -19.15 -9.96
C PRO A 33 -8.08 -19.36 -8.48
N SER A 34 -8.93 -20.06 -7.75
CA SER A 34 -8.71 -20.36 -6.34
C SER A 34 -8.48 -21.86 -6.13
N ILE A 35 -7.50 -22.21 -5.32
CA ILE A 35 -7.30 -23.60 -4.87
C ILE A 35 -7.97 -23.70 -3.49
N ARG A 36 -9.06 -24.46 -3.40
CA ARG A 36 -9.82 -24.65 -2.16
C ARG A 36 -10.17 -23.33 -1.43
N LYS A 37 -10.68 -22.34 -2.17
CA LYS A 37 -11.02 -20.99 -1.67
C LYS A 37 -9.83 -20.08 -1.31
N VAL A 38 -8.58 -20.50 -1.54
CA VAL A 38 -7.40 -19.64 -1.38
C VAL A 38 -7.06 -18.99 -2.72
N PRO A 39 -7.05 -17.67 -2.85
CA PRO A 39 -6.68 -17.00 -4.09
C PRO A 39 -5.26 -17.35 -4.53
N LEU A 40 -5.08 -17.63 -5.81
CA LEU A 40 -3.78 -17.99 -6.37
C LEU A 40 -2.71 -16.91 -6.09
N MET A 41 -3.11 -15.64 -6.14
CA MET A 41 -2.25 -14.49 -5.83
C MET A 41 -1.65 -14.57 -4.43
N VAL A 42 -2.45 -14.97 -3.42
CA VAL A 42 -1.98 -15.15 -2.04
C VAL A 42 -0.92 -16.24 -1.98
N ILE A 43 -1.16 -17.36 -2.64
CA ILE A 43 -0.21 -18.48 -2.70
C ILE A 43 1.08 -18.05 -3.39
N ALA A 44 0.96 -17.34 -4.52
CA ALA A 44 2.11 -16.87 -5.28
C ALA A 44 2.98 -15.90 -4.48
N LEU A 45 2.39 -14.88 -3.86
CA LEU A 45 3.14 -13.86 -3.10
C LEU A 45 3.78 -14.44 -1.84
N VAL A 46 3.00 -15.16 -1.03
CA VAL A 46 3.54 -15.77 0.21
C VAL A 46 4.55 -16.87 -0.13
N GLY A 47 4.25 -17.72 -1.10
CA GLY A 47 5.16 -18.78 -1.55
C GLY A 47 6.48 -18.23 -2.09
N THR A 48 6.43 -17.19 -2.92
CA THR A 48 7.63 -16.50 -3.41
C THR A 48 8.40 -15.83 -2.27
N GLY A 49 7.71 -15.25 -1.30
CA GLY A 49 8.31 -14.66 -0.10
C GLY A 49 9.06 -15.68 0.75
N ILE A 50 8.46 -16.85 0.98
CA ILE A 50 9.10 -17.97 1.70
C ILE A 50 10.31 -18.48 0.91
N PHE A 51 10.12 -18.77 -0.39
CA PHE A 51 11.20 -19.23 -1.26
C PHE A 51 12.39 -18.26 -1.28
N ALA A 52 12.12 -16.97 -1.49
CA ALA A 52 13.15 -15.93 -1.49
C ALA A 52 13.86 -15.81 -0.13
N THR A 53 13.12 -15.90 0.99
CA THR A 53 13.67 -15.85 2.33
C THR A 53 14.70 -16.98 2.56
N VAL A 54 14.33 -18.20 2.22
CA VAL A 54 15.23 -19.36 2.35
C VAL A 54 16.41 -19.25 1.37
N ARG A 55 16.13 -18.91 0.10
CA ARG A 55 17.14 -18.84 -0.97
C ARG A 55 18.19 -17.76 -0.74
N LEU A 56 17.80 -16.62 -0.16
CA LEU A 56 18.67 -15.47 0.11
C LEU A 56 19.28 -15.50 1.52
N GLY A 57 18.96 -16.52 2.33
CA GLY A 57 19.53 -16.68 3.67
C GLY A 57 19.06 -15.63 4.67
N PHE A 58 17.76 -15.38 4.74
CA PHE A 58 17.09 -14.47 5.70
C PHE A 58 17.62 -13.04 5.65
N PRO A 59 17.52 -12.34 4.50
CA PRO A 59 18.08 -11.00 4.34
C PRO A 59 17.49 -9.99 5.33
N GLN A 60 16.22 -10.12 5.72
CA GLN A 60 15.52 -9.29 6.70
C GLN A 60 16.19 -9.29 8.08
N ILE A 61 16.92 -10.33 8.43
CA ILE A 61 17.70 -10.40 9.67
C ILE A 61 19.15 -10.00 9.41
N LYS A 62 19.74 -10.59 8.36
CA LYS A 62 21.16 -10.44 8.03
C LYS A 62 21.55 -9.00 7.71
N TYR A 63 20.70 -8.28 6.98
CA TYR A 63 21.00 -6.93 6.50
C TYR A 63 20.35 -5.80 7.29
N LEU A 64 19.61 -6.10 8.37
CA LEU A 64 18.91 -5.08 9.18
C LEU A 64 19.85 -3.96 9.64
N ARG A 65 20.98 -4.31 10.26
CA ARG A 65 21.97 -3.33 10.71
C ARG A 65 22.59 -2.55 9.55
N HIS A 66 22.80 -3.22 8.43
CA HIS A 66 23.32 -2.57 7.23
C HIS A 66 22.31 -1.56 6.66
N GLY A 67 21.05 -1.93 6.56
CA GLY A 67 19.97 -1.04 6.12
C GLY A 67 19.86 0.22 6.98
N ILE A 68 19.90 0.08 8.31
CA ILE A 68 19.92 1.23 9.23
C ILE A 68 21.13 2.16 8.94
N ASN A 69 22.31 1.60 8.74
CA ASN A 69 23.50 2.40 8.41
C ASN A 69 23.40 3.09 7.04
N VAL A 70 22.76 2.46 6.04
CA VAL A 70 22.53 3.06 4.72
C VAL A 70 21.53 4.21 4.86
N THR A 71 20.43 3.98 5.52
CA THR A 71 19.38 4.99 5.74
C THR A 71 19.88 6.21 6.53
N SER A 72 20.83 5.99 7.46
CA SER A 72 21.43 7.08 8.24
C SER A 72 22.45 7.92 7.45
N GLY A 73 22.67 7.63 6.15
CA GLY A 73 23.59 8.36 5.28
C GLY A 73 25.06 7.95 5.38
N LYS A 74 25.40 6.91 6.15
CA LYS A 74 26.80 6.47 6.32
C LYS A 74 27.50 6.10 5.00
N TYR A 75 26.73 5.74 3.99
CA TYR A 75 27.21 5.30 2.68
C TYR A 75 26.82 6.26 1.56
N ASP A 76 26.32 7.44 1.89
CA ASP A 76 25.94 8.44 0.89
C ASP A 76 27.20 8.94 0.17
N ASN A 77 27.16 8.91 -1.14
CA ASN A 77 28.19 9.45 -2.00
C ASN A 77 27.55 10.42 -3.01
N PRO A 78 27.94 11.71 -3.02
CA PRO A 78 27.39 12.69 -3.95
C PRO A 78 27.58 12.34 -5.44
N ASP A 79 28.64 11.57 -5.76
CA ASP A 79 29.00 11.17 -7.13
C ASP A 79 28.19 9.96 -7.63
N ASP A 80 27.45 9.29 -6.74
CA ASP A 80 26.60 8.17 -7.12
C ASP A 80 25.39 8.65 -7.93
N LYS A 81 25.01 7.84 -8.94
CA LYS A 81 23.91 8.14 -9.83
C LYS A 81 22.56 7.93 -9.12
N GLY A 82 21.62 8.84 -9.35
CA GLY A 82 20.26 8.80 -8.79
C GLY A 82 19.72 10.19 -8.50
N ASP A 83 18.43 10.26 -8.15
CA ASP A 83 17.72 11.52 -7.91
C ASP A 83 17.53 11.84 -6.42
N LEU A 84 17.36 10.81 -5.57
CA LEU A 84 17.04 10.90 -4.14
C LEU A 84 18.15 10.30 -3.28
N SER A 85 18.33 10.80 -2.05
CA SER A 85 19.12 10.09 -1.04
C SER A 85 18.45 8.78 -0.63
N HIS A 86 19.18 7.86 -0.01
CA HIS A 86 18.61 6.61 0.53
C HIS A 86 17.43 6.88 1.47
N PHE A 87 17.58 7.87 2.36
CA PHE A 87 16.52 8.27 3.29
C PHE A 87 15.28 8.81 2.55
N GLN A 88 15.47 9.65 1.52
CA GLN A 88 14.35 10.17 0.72
C GLN A 88 13.67 9.08 -0.10
N ALA A 89 14.39 8.11 -0.63
CA ALA A 89 13.81 6.96 -1.34
C ALA A 89 12.96 6.11 -0.38
N LEU A 90 13.48 5.81 0.82
CA LEU A 90 12.75 5.11 1.87
C LEU A 90 11.48 5.86 2.27
N THR A 91 11.58 7.15 2.59
CA THR A 91 10.42 7.93 3.04
C THR A 91 9.37 8.12 1.94
N THR A 92 9.81 8.16 0.67
CA THR A 92 8.90 8.15 -0.48
C THR A 92 8.16 6.81 -0.58
N ALA A 93 8.85 5.69 -0.44
CA ALA A 93 8.22 4.36 -0.40
C ALA A 93 7.30 4.20 0.81
N LEU A 94 7.71 4.66 2.00
CA LEU A 94 6.90 4.65 3.22
C LEU A 94 5.63 5.49 3.08
N SER A 95 5.69 6.65 2.41
CA SER A 95 4.52 7.50 2.22
C SER A 95 3.45 6.85 1.35
N ALA A 96 3.83 5.94 0.45
CA ALA A 96 2.90 5.13 -0.32
C ALA A 96 2.35 3.94 0.50
N THR A 97 3.22 3.30 1.30
CA THR A 97 2.89 2.08 2.04
C THR A 97 2.11 2.36 3.32
N VAL A 98 2.47 3.42 4.06
CA VAL A 98 1.81 3.80 5.33
C VAL A 98 0.57 4.63 5.04
N GLY A 99 -0.59 4.02 5.16
CA GLY A 99 -1.86 4.65 4.86
C GLY A 99 -3.05 3.92 5.51
N VAL A 100 -4.21 4.04 4.89
CA VAL A 100 -5.48 3.41 5.35
C VAL A 100 -5.33 1.90 5.53
N GLY A 101 -4.49 1.23 4.73
CA GLY A 101 -4.21 -0.20 4.84
C GLY A 101 -3.66 -0.62 6.20
N ASN A 102 -2.83 0.22 6.81
CA ASN A 102 -2.18 -0.06 8.10
C ASN A 102 -3.09 0.25 9.30
N ILE A 103 -4.15 1.00 9.12
CA ILE A 103 -5.11 1.40 10.17
C ILE A 103 -6.44 0.66 9.96
N ALA A 104 -7.23 1.07 8.98
CA ALA A 104 -8.52 0.47 8.69
C ALA A 104 -8.40 -0.99 8.17
N GLY A 105 -7.33 -1.31 7.44
CA GLY A 105 -7.06 -2.67 6.98
C GLY A 105 -6.82 -3.64 8.13
N VAL A 106 -6.10 -3.22 9.18
CA VAL A 106 -5.89 -4.01 10.41
C VAL A 106 -7.19 -4.19 11.17
N ALA A 107 -7.96 -3.11 11.36
CA ALA A 107 -9.28 -3.17 11.99
C ALA A 107 -10.22 -4.13 11.24
N THR A 108 -10.21 -4.08 9.91
CA THR A 108 -10.99 -4.99 9.05
C THR A 108 -10.54 -6.45 9.20
N ALA A 109 -9.22 -6.69 9.29
CA ALA A 109 -8.69 -8.04 9.52
C ALA A 109 -9.15 -8.60 10.86
N LEU A 110 -9.14 -7.79 11.91
CA LEU A 110 -9.62 -8.17 13.24
C LEU A 110 -11.14 -8.42 13.24
N TYR A 111 -11.92 -7.56 12.58
CA TYR A 111 -13.37 -7.67 12.53
C TYR A 111 -13.84 -8.94 11.81
N TYR A 112 -13.29 -9.24 10.62
CA TYR A 112 -13.73 -10.39 9.80
C TYR A 112 -12.94 -11.67 10.06
N GLY A 113 -11.69 -11.56 10.50
CA GLY A 113 -10.79 -12.70 10.71
C GLY A 113 -10.55 -13.04 12.17
N GLY A 114 -11.02 -12.20 13.11
CA GLY A 114 -10.75 -12.34 14.53
C GLY A 114 -9.31 -12.00 14.92
N PRO A 115 -8.96 -12.07 16.23
CA PRO A 115 -7.64 -11.71 16.74
C PRO A 115 -6.48 -12.46 16.08
N GLY A 116 -6.67 -13.73 15.72
CA GLY A 116 -5.66 -14.55 15.05
C GLY A 116 -5.23 -14.05 13.68
N ALA A 117 -6.06 -13.21 13.03
CA ALA A 117 -5.69 -12.60 11.75
C ALA A 117 -4.45 -11.70 11.87
N LEU A 118 -4.23 -11.05 13.02
CA LEU A 118 -3.06 -10.22 13.28
C LEU A 118 -1.76 -11.02 13.25
N PHE A 119 -1.75 -12.23 13.80
CA PHE A 119 -0.60 -13.14 13.70
C PHE A 119 -0.24 -13.42 12.23
N TRP A 120 -1.23 -13.71 11.39
CA TRP A 120 -1.00 -13.97 9.96
C TRP A 120 -0.56 -12.73 9.19
N MET A 121 -0.94 -11.53 9.64
CA MET A 121 -0.38 -10.27 9.12
C MET A 121 1.11 -10.16 9.43
N TRP A 122 1.55 -10.51 10.65
CA TRP A 122 2.97 -10.53 11.02
C TRP A 122 3.78 -11.54 10.20
N VAL A 123 3.24 -12.75 10.02
CA VAL A 123 3.87 -13.78 9.16
C VAL A 123 4.04 -13.26 7.73
N THR A 124 3.00 -12.63 7.19
CA THR A 124 3.04 -12.06 5.84
C THR A 124 4.06 -10.93 5.75
N ALA A 125 4.14 -10.07 6.75
CA ALA A 125 5.10 -8.96 6.79
C ALA A 125 6.54 -9.48 6.85
N PHE A 126 6.81 -10.50 7.66
CA PHE A 126 8.14 -11.11 7.75
C PHE A 126 8.65 -11.62 6.41
N PHE A 127 7.84 -12.40 5.68
CA PHE A 127 8.22 -12.89 4.35
C PHE A 127 8.16 -11.79 3.29
N GLY A 128 7.25 -10.83 3.46
CA GLY A 128 7.12 -9.65 2.60
C GLY A 128 8.35 -8.76 2.59
N THR A 129 9.05 -8.64 3.71
CA THR A 129 10.32 -7.87 3.80
C THR A 129 11.35 -8.40 2.80
N THR A 130 11.45 -9.73 2.62
CA THR A 130 12.37 -10.30 1.62
C THR A 130 11.94 -10.00 0.19
N LEU A 131 10.63 -9.96 -0.09
CA LEU A 131 10.15 -9.54 -1.41
C LEU A 131 10.53 -8.08 -1.68
N LYS A 132 10.35 -7.19 -0.70
CA LYS A 132 10.80 -5.78 -0.79
C LYS A 132 12.29 -5.69 -1.07
N TYR A 133 13.11 -6.43 -0.31
CA TYR A 133 14.56 -6.51 -0.54
C TYR A 133 14.89 -6.89 -1.98
N ALA A 134 14.26 -7.95 -2.50
CA ALA A 134 14.51 -8.44 -3.85
C ALA A 134 14.04 -7.44 -4.92
N GLU A 135 12.82 -6.90 -4.81
CA GLU A 135 12.27 -5.99 -5.81
C GLU A 135 13.02 -4.65 -5.86
N CYS A 136 13.44 -4.09 -4.70
CA CYS A 136 14.21 -2.86 -4.66
C CYS A 136 15.65 -3.08 -5.20
N THR A 137 16.29 -4.21 -4.84
CA THR A 137 17.61 -4.57 -5.40
C THR A 137 17.55 -4.69 -6.92
N LEU A 138 16.57 -5.41 -7.46
CA LEU A 138 16.42 -5.62 -8.89
C LEU A 138 16.08 -4.31 -9.62
N SER A 139 15.27 -3.48 -9.00
CA SER A 139 14.87 -2.20 -9.55
C SER A 139 16.05 -1.25 -9.77
N VAL A 140 16.97 -1.16 -8.80
CA VAL A 140 18.21 -0.39 -8.94
C VAL A 140 19.17 -1.03 -9.95
N LYS A 141 19.25 -2.37 -9.98
CA LYS A 141 20.15 -3.10 -10.89
C LYS A 141 19.77 -2.89 -12.37
N TYR A 142 18.49 -2.86 -12.69
CA TYR A 142 17.99 -2.81 -14.07
C TYR A 142 17.41 -1.45 -14.46
N ARG A 143 17.57 -0.42 -13.62
CA ARG A 143 17.17 0.95 -13.94
C ARG A 143 17.92 1.52 -15.12
N GLU A 144 17.31 2.49 -15.77
CA GLU A 144 17.92 3.30 -16.82
C GLU A 144 18.12 4.72 -16.32
N ILE A 145 19.17 5.37 -16.82
CA ILE A 145 19.44 6.78 -16.56
C ILE A 145 19.46 7.46 -17.92
N ASN A 146 18.56 8.41 -18.11
CA ASN A 146 18.46 9.12 -19.36
C ASN A 146 19.62 10.11 -19.55
N SER A 147 19.74 10.71 -20.75
CA SER A 147 20.77 11.70 -21.08
C SER A 147 20.73 12.96 -20.21
N GLN A 148 19.60 13.23 -19.57
CA GLN A 148 19.40 14.37 -18.66
C GLN A 148 19.72 14.01 -17.19
N GLY A 149 20.14 12.77 -16.93
CA GLY A 149 20.50 12.27 -15.59
C GLY A 149 19.32 11.81 -14.74
N PHE A 150 18.06 11.81 -15.26
CA PHE A 150 16.93 11.29 -14.52
C PHE A 150 16.91 9.77 -14.52
N THR A 151 16.56 9.22 -13.37
CA THR A 151 16.49 7.78 -13.17
C THR A 151 15.10 7.24 -13.45
N ALA A 152 15.01 6.18 -14.24
CA ALA A 152 13.78 5.46 -14.54
C ALA A 152 13.99 3.97 -14.21
N GLY A 153 13.18 3.43 -13.30
CA GLY A 153 13.30 2.04 -12.82
C GLY A 153 11.97 1.51 -12.28
N GLY A 154 12.03 0.32 -11.74
CA GLY A 154 10.86 -0.38 -11.23
C GLY A 154 10.67 -1.73 -11.91
N PRO A 155 9.57 -2.46 -11.57
CA PRO A 155 9.34 -3.78 -12.11
C PRO A 155 9.30 -3.85 -13.63
N MET A 156 8.78 -2.82 -14.33
CA MET A 156 8.74 -2.76 -15.78
C MET A 156 10.14 -2.82 -16.40
N TYR A 157 11.10 -2.09 -15.85
CA TYR A 157 12.50 -2.12 -16.29
C TYR A 157 13.19 -3.42 -15.90
N THR A 158 12.87 -3.97 -14.73
CA THR A 158 13.37 -5.27 -14.29
C THR A 158 12.92 -6.39 -15.23
N ILE A 159 11.67 -6.36 -15.69
CA ILE A 159 11.13 -7.33 -16.66
C ILE A 159 11.82 -7.17 -18.00
N GLU A 160 11.86 -5.96 -18.58
CA GLU A 160 12.41 -5.74 -19.91
C GLU A 160 13.93 -5.98 -19.96
N ASN A 161 14.68 -5.43 -19.02
CA ASN A 161 16.15 -5.50 -19.01
C ASN A 161 16.70 -6.75 -18.31
N GLY A 162 15.94 -7.35 -17.40
CA GLY A 162 16.35 -8.55 -16.66
C GLY A 162 15.92 -9.86 -17.29
N MET A 163 14.71 -9.95 -17.83
CA MET A 163 14.18 -11.15 -18.47
C MET A 163 14.40 -11.15 -19.99
N GLY A 164 14.66 -9.98 -20.58
CA GLY A 164 14.91 -9.81 -21.99
C GLY A 164 13.75 -9.15 -22.75
N LYS A 165 14.07 -8.64 -23.94
CA LYS A 165 13.13 -7.83 -24.77
C LYS A 165 11.87 -8.58 -25.20
N GLN A 166 11.88 -9.90 -25.27
CA GLN A 166 10.70 -10.72 -25.55
C GLN A 166 9.59 -10.55 -24.49
N TRP A 167 9.93 -10.13 -23.28
CA TRP A 167 9.00 -9.90 -22.17
C TRP A 167 8.51 -8.44 -22.07
N LYS A 168 8.83 -7.60 -23.05
CA LYS A 168 8.41 -6.19 -23.07
C LYS A 168 6.90 -6.01 -22.95
N TRP A 169 6.12 -6.91 -23.52
CA TRP A 169 4.66 -6.87 -23.41
C TRP A 169 4.19 -6.94 -21.95
N LEU A 170 4.87 -7.77 -21.12
CA LEU A 170 4.56 -7.89 -19.69
C LEU A 170 4.97 -6.63 -18.92
N ALA A 171 6.10 -6.02 -19.29
CA ALA A 171 6.54 -4.74 -18.72
C ALA A 171 5.52 -3.63 -18.99
N ILE A 172 4.99 -3.54 -20.22
CA ILE A 172 3.95 -2.57 -20.60
C ILE A 172 2.65 -2.85 -19.86
N ALA A 173 2.23 -4.13 -19.75
CA ALA A 173 1.04 -4.51 -19.00
C ALA A 173 1.16 -4.11 -17.52
N PHE A 174 2.31 -4.40 -16.88
CA PHE A 174 2.58 -3.97 -15.51
C PHE A 174 2.48 -2.45 -15.36
N ALA A 175 3.11 -1.68 -16.25
CA ALA A 175 3.08 -0.22 -16.21
C ALA A 175 1.64 0.32 -16.36
N GLY A 176 0.85 -0.26 -17.26
CA GLY A 176 -0.57 0.10 -17.43
C GLY A 176 -1.40 -0.18 -16.16
N PHE A 177 -1.25 -1.35 -15.56
CA PHE A 177 -1.92 -1.69 -14.29
C PHE A 177 -1.45 -0.82 -13.12
N ALA A 178 -0.17 -0.48 -13.06
CA ALA A 178 0.37 0.41 -12.02
C ALA A 178 -0.22 1.82 -12.13
N ILE A 179 -0.40 2.36 -13.34
CA ILE A 179 -1.07 3.65 -13.57
C ILE A 179 -2.52 3.58 -13.08
N ILE A 180 -3.30 2.57 -13.47
CA ILE A 180 -4.69 2.40 -13.02
C ILE A 180 -4.75 2.27 -11.50
N CYS A 181 -3.86 1.47 -10.92
CA CYS A 181 -3.78 1.26 -9.48
C CYS A 181 -3.48 2.56 -8.72
N SER A 182 -2.60 3.43 -9.25
CA SER A 182 -2.26 4.70 -8.61
C SER A 182 -3.47 5.63 -8.47
N PHE A 183 -4.38 5.64 -9.46
CA PHE A 183 -5.63 6.40 -9.36
C PHE A 183 -6.62 5.77 -8.38
N ALA A 184 -6.78 4.46 -8.38
CA ALA A 184 -7.79 3.77 -7.59
C ALA A 184 -7.35 3.58 -6.12
N THR A 185 -6.48 2.61 -5.87
CA THR A 185 -6.08 2.24 -4.50
C THR A 185 -5.07 3.20 -3.89
N GLY A 186 -4.20 3.79 -4.71
CA GLY A 186 -3.19 4.73 -4.26
C GLY A 186 -3.78 6.08 -3.83
N ASN A 187 -4.75 6.60 -4.57
CA ASN A 187 -5.28 7.94 -4.33
C ASN A 187 -6.76 7.96 -3.92
N ALA A 188 -7.66 7.35 -4.67
CA ALA A 188 -9.11 7.48 -4.44
C ALA A 188 -9.52 6.97 -3.06
N ILE A 189 -9.03 5.80 -2.61
CA ILE A 189 -9.35 5.25 -1.29
C ILE A 189 -8.82 6.14 -0.17
N GLN A 190 -7.60 6.67 -0.30
CA GLN A 190 -7.00 7.55 0.71
C GLN A 190 -7.81 8.86 0.82
N SER A 191 -8.10 9.50 -0.31
CA SER A 191 -8.87 10.75 -0.36
C SER A 191 -10.29 10.56 0.17
N PHE A 192 -10.94 9.43 -0.21
CA PHE A 192 -12.26 9.09 0.30
C PHE A 192 -12.27 8.95 1.82
N THR A 193 -11.32 8.19 2.39
CA THR A 193 -11.27 7.95 3.84
C THR A 193 -11.02 9.24 4.62
N VAL A 194 -10.12 10.11 4.14
CA VAL A 194 -9.89 11.44 4.75
C VAL A 194 -11.16 12.28 4.69
N SER A 195 -11.81 12.34 3.52
CA SER A 195 -13.02 13.13 3.34
C SER A 195 -14.20 12.60 4.15
N ASP A 196 -14.35 11.27 4.27
CA ASP A 196 -15.40 10.62 5.04
C ASP A 196 -15.22 10.84 6.54
N GLN A 197 -13.99 10.77 7.05
CA GLN A 197 -13.70 11.09 8.45
C GLN A 197 -14.04 12.55 8.79
N ILE A 198 -13.59 13.50 7.95
CA ILE A 198 -13.90 14.91 8.16
C ILE A 198 -15.42 15.15 8.09
N TYR A 199 -16.12 14.48 7.17
CA TYR A 199 -17.57 14.57 7.06
C TYR A 199 -18.26 14.02 8.31
N SER A 200 -17.82 12.88 8.83
CA SER A 200 -18.40 12.25 10.03
C SER A 200 -18.24 13.14 11.26
N GLU A 201 -17.08 13.74 11.46
CA GLU A 201 -16.85 14.69 12.55
C GLU A 201 -17.71 15.97 12.40
N SER A 202 -17.81 16.47 11.18
CA SER A 202 -18.62 17.66 10.92
C SER A 202 -20.12 17.39 11.08
N LEU A 203 -20.56 16.19 10.77
CA LEU A 203 -21.94 15.78 10.99
C LEU A 203 -22.29 15.77 12.49
N GLN A 204 -21.35 15.36 13.35
CA GLN A 204 -21.53 15.41 14.79
C GLN A 204 -21.54 16.85 15.34
N LEU A 205 -20.71 17.73 14.76
CA LEU A 205 -20.60 19.11 15.22
C LEU A 205 -21.75 20.02 14.75
N PHE A 206 -22.18 19.88 13.50
CA PHE A 206 -23.11 20.79 12.86
C PHE A 206 -24.50 20.19 12.63
N GLY A 207 -24.66 18.88 12.74
CA GLY A 207 -25.88 18.15 12.41
C GLY A 207 -26.10 17.92 10.91
N PRO A 208 -27.13 17.14 10.54
CA PRO A 208 -27.39 16.72 9.16
C PRO A 208 -27.94 17.83 8.25
N ASP A 209 -28.59 18.85 8.83
CA ASP A 209 -29.30 19.91 8.10
C ASP A 209 -28.43 21.14 7.81
N HIS A 210 -27.16 21.13 8.26
CA HIS A 210 -26.23 22.22 8.02
C HIS A 210 -25.78 22.22 6.56
N PHE A 211 -25.54 23.40 5.97
CA PHE A 211 -25.20 23.54 4.55
C PHE A 211 -23.93 22.77 4.13
N LEU A 212 -22.99 22.57 5.04
CA LEU A 212 -21.76 21.80 4.81
C LEU A 212 -22.02 20.30 4.75
N THR A 213 -22.90 19.80 5.62
CA THR A 213 -23.11 18.36 5.85
C THR A 213 -24.33 17.81 5.10
N MET A 214 -25.27 18.69 4.70
CA MET A 214 -26.46 18.29 3.94
C MET A 214 -26.07 17.56 2.66
N LYS A 215 -26.55 16.34 2.53
CA LYS A 215 -26.34 15.53 1.31
C LYS A 215 -27.23 16.02 0.18
N ARG A 216 -26.63 16.23 -0.97
CA ARG A 216 -27.29 16.58 -2.24
C ARG A 216 -27.14 15.44 -3.22
N SER A 217 -28.20 15.09 -3.90
CA SER A 217 -28.17 14.10 -4.97
C SER A 217 -27.82 14.77 -6.30
N PHE A 218 -26.93 14.15 -7.06
CA PHE A 218 -26.64 14.52 -8.44
C PHE A 218 -27.06 13.38 -9.36
N LEU A 219 -28.03 13.62 -10.22
CA LEU A 219 -28.64 12.64 -11.14
C LEU A 219 -29.18 11.38 -10.45
N ASP A 220 -29.53 11.44 -9.18
CA ASP A 220 -29.93 10.31 -8.31
C ASP A 220 -28.92 9.15 -8.24
N LEU A 221 -27.74 9.35 -8.80
CA LEU A 221 -26.67 8.36 -8.84
C LEU A 221 -25.61 8.57 -7.75
N PHE A 222 -25.34 9.83 -7.40
CA PHE A 222 -24.29 10.18 -6.44
C PHE A 222 -24.85 11.12 -5.37
N GLN A 223 -24.58 10.78 -4.12
CA GLN A 223 -24.86 11.67 -2.99
C GLN A 223 -23.57 12.24 -2.46
N PHE A 224 -23.47 13.55 -2.36
CA PHE A 224 -22.31 14.26 -1.81
C PHE A 224 -22.75 15.47 -0.99
N SER A 225 -21.92 15.88 -0.05
CA SER A 225 -22.08 17.13 0.70
C SER A 225 -21.13 18.19 0.12
N PHE A 226 -21.44 19.46 0.38
CA PHE A 226 -20.56 20.57 -0.01
C PHE A 226 -19.16 20.42 0.60
N GLN A 227 -19.07 19.94 1.84
CA GLN A 227 -17.82 19.68 2.52
C GLN A 227 -16.97 18.60 1.82
N GLN A 228 -17.58 17.51 1.34
CA GLN A 228 -16.85 16.48 0.62
C GLN A 228 -16.24 17.01 -0.68
N VAL A 229 -16.95 17.90 -1.38
CA VAL A 229 -16.42 18.58 -2.58
C VAL A 229 -15.26 19.50 -2.19
N LEU A 230 -15.40 20.28 -1.14
CA LEU A 230 -14.34 21.17 -0.65
C LEU A 230 -13.09 20.40 -0.24
N ASN A 231 -13.25 19.30 0.48
CA ASN A 231 -12.16 18.40 0.85
C ASN A 231 -11.43 17.86 -0.40
N GLY A 232 -12.19 17.43 -1.43
CA GLY A 232 -11.62 16.96 -2.69
C GLY A 232 -10.79 18.03 -3.40
N ILE A 233 -11.28 19.27 -3.45
CA ILE A 233 -10.56 20.41 -4.04
C ILE A 233 -9.27 20.71 -3.27
N ILE A 234 -9.34 20.77 -1.94
CA ILE A 234 -8.16 21.04 -1.10
C ILE A 234 -7.12 19.94 -1.24
N LEU A 235 -7.52 18.68 -1.15
CA LEU A 235 -6.62 17.54 -1.32
C LEU A 235 -5.98 17.54 -2.71
N SER A 236 -6.76 17.77 -3.77
CA SER A 236 -6.24 17.84 -5.14
C SER A 236 -5.23 18.97 -5.31
N ALA A 237 -5.48 20.13 -4.72
CA ALA A 237 -4.56 21.27 -4.77
C ALA A 237 -3.25 20.95 -4.05
N VAL A 238 -3.32 20.44 -2.83
CA VAL A 238 -2.13 20.10 -2.01
C VAL A 238 -1.29 19.02 -2.69
N VAL A 239 -1.92 17.93 -3.13
CA VAL A 239 -1.23 16.83 -3.82
C VAL A 239 -0.65 17.30 -5.15
N GLY A 240 -1.43 18.08 -5.93
CA GLY A 240 -0.98 18.64 -7.20
C GLY A 240 0.27 19.51 -7.06
N LEU A 241 0.32 20.37 -6.03
CA LEU A 241 1.49 21.20 -5.75
C LEU A 241 2.77 20.38 -5.49
N VAL A 242 2.64 19.19 -4.92
CA VAL A 242 3.78 18.30 -4.67
C VAL A 242 4.18 17.56 -5.94
N ILE A 243 3.21 16.95 -6.65
CA ILE A 243 3.45 16.10 -7.82
C ILE A 243 4.05 16.88 -8.98
N ILE A 244 3.59 18.11 -9.25
CA ILE A 244 4.09 18.96 -10.34
C ILE A 244 5.61 19.20 -10.22
N GLY A 245 6.16 19.18 -9.02
CA GLY A 245 7.61 19.32 -8.80
C GLY A 245 8.43 18.06 -9.08
N GLY A 246 7.81 16.96 -9.51
CA GLY A 246 8.46 15.69 -9.85
C GLY A 246 9.05 14.96 -8.65
N ILE A 247 9.83 13.91 -8.94
CA ILE A 247 10.32 12.97 -7.92
C ILE A 247 11.19 13.65 -6.84
N LYS A 248 11.98 14.65 -7.19
CA LYS A 248 12.83 15.38 -6.24
C LYS A 248 11.99 16.13 -5.21
N ARG A 249 10.91 16.79 -5.63
CA ARG A 249 10.00 17.50 -4.73
C ARG A 249 9.19 16.52 -3.88
N ILE A 250 8.72 15.43 -4.49
CA ILE A 250 8.07 14.35 -3.74
C ILE A 250 9.00 13.84 -2.64
N GLY A 251 10.25 13.49 -2.95
CA GLY A 251 11.23 13.02 -1.98
C GLY A 251 11.55 14.02 -0.86
N GLN A 252 11.56 15.32 -1.18
CA GLN A 252 11.73 16.37 -0.16
C GLN A 252 10.55 16.42 0.80
N VAL A 253 9.32 16.45 0.28
CA VAL A 253 8.11 16.54 1.11
C VAL A 253 7.91 15.29 1.94
N THR A 254 8.06 14.11 1.34
CA THR A 254 7.92 12.83 2.05
C THR A 254 9.01 12.62 3.08
N GLY A 255 10.22 13.18 2.85
CA GLY A 255 11.33 13.16 3.79
C GLY A 255 11.01 13.80 5.14
N TYR A 256 10.09 14.76 5.18
CA TYR A 256 9.57 15.36 6.41
C TYR A 256 8.26 14.72 6.87
N LEU A 257 7.33 14.51 5.94
CA LEU A 257 5.96 14.11 6.28
C LEU A 257 5.90 12.68 6.81
N ALA A 258 6.58 11.73 6.15
CA ALA A 258 6.52 10.32 6.54
C ALA A 258 7.11 10.06 7.94
N PRO A 259 8.28 10.59 8.34
CA PRO A 259 8.75 10.48 9.72
C PRO A 259 7.82 11.09 10.75
N ILE A 260 7.24 12.28 10.48
CA ILE A 260 6.30 12.94 11.40
C ILE A 260 5.06 12.06 11.60
N MET A 261 4.48 11.55 10.51
CA MET A 261 3.34 10.63 10.60
C MET A 261 3.67 9.38 11.43
N ALA A 262 4.83 8.76 11.17
CA ALA A 262 5.27 7.57 11.90
C ALA A 262 5.44 7.85 13.39
N VAL A 263 6.05 8.96 13.75
CA VAL A 263 6.27 9.37 15.16
C VAL A 263 4.93 9.60 15.87
N ILE A 264 4.01 10.36 15.26
CA ILE A 264 2.68 10.59 15.84
C ILE A 264 1.94 9.28 16.04
N TYR A 265 1.95 8.40 15.04
CA TYR A 265 1.28 7.10 15.12
C TYR A 265 1.87 6.22 16.23
N VAL A 266 3.20 6.11 16.30
CA VAL A 266 3.89 5.29 17.32
C VAL A 266 3.64 5.85 18.72
N ILE A 267 3.74 7.16 18.91
CA ILE A 267 3.47 7.79 20.22
C ILE A 267 2.03 7.51 20.63
N SER A 268 1.05 7.70 19.74
CA SER A 268 -0.36 7.45 20.02
C SER A 268 -0.60 5.97 20.39
N ALA A 269 0.00 5.04 19.65
CA ALA A 269 -0.09 3.61 19.94
C ALA A 269 0.52 3.25 21.30
N VAL A 270 1.69 3.80 21.61
CA VAL A 270 2.37 3.57 22.90
C VAL A 270 1.53 4.12 24.05
N LEU A 271 0.95 5.31 23.93
CA LEU A 271 0.07 5.88 24.94
C LEU A 271 -1.17 5.01 25.21
N ILE A 272 -1.79 4.46 24.15
CA ILE A 272 -2.92 3.53 24.28
C ILE A 272 -2.47 2.24 25.00
N LEU A 273 -1.32 1.69 24.64
CA LEU A 273 -0.79 0.48 25.30
C LEU A 273 -0.45 0.72 26.77
N ILE A 274 0.12 1.88 27.10
CA ILE A 274 0.39 2.26 28.50
C ILE A 274 -0.93 2.41 29.27
N TYR A 275 -1.92 3.08 28.71
CA TYR A 275 -3.23 3.27 29.33
C TYR A 275 -3.95 1.94 29.60
N HIS A 276 -3.77 0.95 28.73
CA HIS A 276 -4.38 -0.37 28.81
C HIS A 276 -3.36 -1.47 29.11
N TYR A 277 -2.29 -1.19 29.87
CA TYR A 277 -1.19 -2.13 30.12
C TYR A 277 -1.67 -3.46 30.73
N ASP A 278 -2.72 -3.42 31.54
CA ASP A 278 -3.36 -4.59 32.16
C ASP A 278 -3.95 -5.58 31.16
N LYS A 279 -4.33 -5.10 29.95
CA LYS A 279 -4.95 -5.89 28.88
C LYS A 279 -3.95 -6.39 27.81
N VAL A 280 -2.71 -5.92 27.85
CA VAL A 280 -1.72 -6.24 26.80
C VAL A 280 -1.44 -7.74 26.73
N MET A 281 -1.19 -8.40 27.88
CA MET A 281 -0.90 -9.84 27.91
C MET A 281 -2.12 -10.68 27.50
N SER A 282 -3.31 -10.30 27.92
CA SER A 282 -4.54 -10.96 27.49
C SER A 282 -4.81 -10.79 25.99
N ALA A 283 -4.49 -9.62 25.41
CA ALA A 283 -4.57 -9.39 23.96
C ALA A 283 -3.61 -10.30 23.18
N PHE A 284 -2.35 -10.45 23.63
CA PHE A 284 -1.44 -11.43 23.04
C PHE A 284 -1.96 -12.86 23.13
N ALA A 285 -2.49 -13.26 24.28
CA ALA A 285 -3.10 -14.58 24.45
C ALA A 285 -4.26 -14.79 23.47
N LEU A 286 -5.12 -13.78 23.27
CA LEU A 286 -6.21 -13.83 22.28
C LEU A 286 -5.70 -13.98 20.85
N ILE A 287 -4.61 -13.27 20.48
CA ILE A 287 -4.01 -13.38 19.14
C ILE A 287 -3.51 -14.80 18.90
N PHE A 288 -2.69 -15.35 19.81
CA PHE A 288 -2.13 -16.70 19.63
C PHE A 288 -3.19 -17.80 19.72
N ASN A 289 -4.13 -17.70 20.66
CA ASN A 289 -5.24 -18.65 20.74
C ASN A 289 -6.13 -18.58 19.49
N GLY A 290 -6.38 -17.37 18.97
CA GLY A 290 -7.18 -17.16 17.77
C GLY A 290 -6.58 -17.72 16.48
N VAL A 291 -5.27 -18.06 16.46
CA VAL A 291 -4.64 -18.74 15.32
C VAL A 291 -5.12 -20.19 15.20
N PHE A 292 -5.16 -20.92 16.33
CA PHE A 292 -5.41 -22.36 16.35
C PHE A 292 -6.83 -22.71 16.81
N ASN A 293 -7.45 -21.85 17.62
CA ASN A 293 -8.80 -21.99 18.15
C ASN A 293 -9.65 -20.75 17.81
N PRO A 294 -9.93 -20.46 16.54
CA PRO A 294 -10.75 -19.33 16.18
C PRO A 294 -12.15 -19.54 16.75
N THR A 295 -12.49 -18.73 17.75
CA THR A 295 -13.83 -18.74 18.36
C THR A 295 -14.87 -18.38 17.31
N ALA A 296 -16.07 -18.90 17.42
CA ALA A 296 -17.23 -18.70 16.53
C ALA A 296 -17.69 -17.22 16.36
N THR A 297 -16.96 -16.28 16.91
CA THR A 297 -17.14 -14.84 16.81
C THR A 297 -16.75 -14.26 15.42
N VAL A 298 -16.21 -15.08 14.52
CA VAL A 298 -15.98 -14.64 13.14
C VAL A 298 -17.33 -14.62 12.41
N VAL A 299 -17.87 -13.43 12.23
CA VAL A 299 -19.13 -13.18 11.55
C VAL A 299 -19.09 -13.77 10.13
N GLY A 300 -19.97 -14.70 9.84
CA GLY A 300 -20.16 -15.28 8.50
C GLY A 300 -19.47 -16.61 8.22
N ALA A 301 -18.78 -17.24 9.18
CA ALA A 301 -18.22 -18.57 9.00
C ALA A 301 -19.28 -19.66 9.28
N GLY A 302 -20.13 -19.91 8.34
CA GLY A 302 -21.04 -21.08 8.31
C GLY A 302 -20.30 -22.40 8.04
N GLY A 303 -19.12 -22.61 8.65
CA GLY A 303 -18.27 -23.76 8.45
C GLY A 303 -17.64 -24.22 9.76
N GLY A 304 -17.29 -25.53 9.87
CA GLY A 304 -16.61 -26.06 11.04
C GLY A 304 -15.27 -25.38 11.35
N ALA A 305 -14.64 -25.74 12.47
CA ALA A 305 -13.40 -25.12 13.01
C ALA A 305 -12.30 -24.90 11.97
N LEU A 306 -12.10 -25.85 11.05
CA LEU A 306 -11.11 -25.73 9.96
C LEU A 306 -11.41 -24.55 9.02
N MET A 307 -12.71 -24.35 8.66
CA MET A 307 -13.10 -23.27 7.76
C MET A 307 -12.89 -21.90 8.42
N THR A 308 -13.19 -21.79 9.70
CA THR A 308 -12.97 -20.58 10.49
C THR A 308 -11.48 -20.26 10.59
N MET A 309 -10.63 -21.26 10.82
CA MET A 309 -9.16 -21.12 10.86
C MET A 309 -8.61 -20.65 9.48
N LEU A 310 -9.08 -21.24 8.40
CA LEU A 310 -8.70 -20.81 7.04
C LEU A 310 -9.15 -19.38 6.75
N ASN A 311 -10.35 -18.97 7.18
CA ASN A 311 -10.82 -17.60 7.01
C ASN A 311 -9.97 -16.61 7.81
N THR A 312 -9.63 -16.90 9.07
CA THR A 312 -8.73 -16.10 9.90
C THR A 312 -7.38 -15.90 9.22
N MET A 313 -6.79 -17.01 8.73
CA MET A 313 -5.53 -16.98 7.99
C MET A 313 -5.65 -16.12 6.72
N LEU A 314 -6.68 -16.35 5.91
CA LEU A 314 -6.88 -15.62 4.66
C LEU A 314 -7.11 -14.12 4.87
N MET A 315 -7.88 -13.74 5.88
CA MET A 315 -8.10 -12.34 6.21
C MET A 315 -6.80 -11.67 6.65
N GLY A 316 -6.03 -12.33 7.53
CA GLY A 316 -4.71 -11.83 7.95
C GLY A 316 -3.73 -11.68 6.79
N VAL A 317 -3.61 -12.71 5.95
CA VAL A 317 -2.68 -12.68 4.80
C VAL A 317 -3.10 -11.63 3.76
N LYS A 318 -4.38 -11.58 3.35
CA LYS A 318 -4.88 -10.58 2.39
C LYS A 318 -4.64 -9.16 2.88
N ARG A 319 -4.96 -8.87 4.13
CA ARG A 319 -4.78 -7.54 4.71
C ARG A 319 -3.31 -7.23 5.00
N GLY A 320 -2.49 -8.23 5.35
CA GLY A 320 -1.05 -8.09 5.46
C GLY A 320 -0.39 -7.71 4.13
N LEU A 321 -0.70 -8.42 3.04
CA LEU A 321 -0.20 -8.11 1.71
C LEU A 321 -0.63 -6.71 1.23
N TYR A 322 -1.88 -6.33 1.51
CA TYR A 322 -2.37 -4.99 1.18
C TYR A 322 -1.66 -3.91 2.00
N SER A 323 -1.45 -4.15 3.31
CA SER A 323 -0.85 -3.19 4.24
C SER A 323 0.64 -2.96 3.98
N ASN A 324 1.39 -4.01 3.62
CA ASN A 324 2.84 -3.90 3.42
C ASN A 324 3.26 -3.72 1.96
N GLU A 325 2.34 -3.87 0.99
CA GLU A 325 2.59 -3.74 -0.45
C GLU A 325 3.76 -4.59 -0.98
N ALA A 326 4.15 -5.65 -0.29
CA ALA A 326 5.29 -6.48 -0.68
C ALA A 326 4.99 -7.26 -1.98
N GLY A 327 5.89 -7.19 -2.94
CA GLY A 327 5.74 -7.82 -4.24
C GLY A 327 4.80 -7.07 -5.21
N GLN A 328 4.31 -5.86 -4.83
CA GLN A 328 3.44 -5.05 -5.71
C GLN A 328 4.24 -4.07 -6.60
N GLY A 329 5.52 -3.86 -6.32
CA GLY A 329 6.41 -3.07 -7.15
C GLY A 329 6.38 -1.56 -6.91
N SER A 330 5.47 -1.04 -6.08
CA SER A 330 5.37 0.39 -5.75
C SER A 330 6.65 0.91 -5.10
N ALA A 331 7.15 0.24 -4.07
CA ALA A 331 8.39 0.58 -3.42
C ALA A 331 9.60 0.48 -4.37
N ALA A 332 9.62 -0.52 -5.25
CA ALA A 332 10.68 -0.70 -6.24
C ALA A 332 10.82 0.50 -7.18
N ILE A 333 9.70 1.14 -7.55
CA ILE A 333 9.70 2.37 -8.36
C ILE A 333 10.36 3.52 -7.58
N ALA A 334 10.00 3.73 -6.32
CA ALA A 334 10.58 4.77 -5.49
C ALA A 334 12.08 4.53 -5.24
N HIS A 335 12.45 3.34 -4.81
CA HIS A 335 13.83 2.96 -4.51
C HIS A 335 14.74 2.96 -5.74
N SER A 336 14.21 2.78 -6.96
CA SER A 336 15.02 2.88 -8.19
C SER A 336 15.68 4.24 -8.37
N THR A 337 15.13 5.29 -7.76
CA THR A 337 15.61 6.68 -7.87
C THR A 337 16.72 7.01 -6.87
N ALA A 338 17.07 6.10 -5.95
CA ALA A 338 18.08 6.34 -4.93
C ALA A 338 19.47 6.54 -5.53
N LYS A 339 20.25 7.45 -4.93
CA LYS A 339 21.65 7.71 -5.28
C LYS A 339 22.53 6.58 -4.80
N THR A 340 22.76 5.59 -5.65
CA THR A 340 23.67 4.48 -5.35
C THR A 340 24.09 3.76 -6.62
N ASN A 341 25.34 3.28 -6.64
CA ASN A 341 25.86 2.37 -7.65
C ASN A 341 25.78 0.89 -7.19
N PHE A 342 25.29 0.64 -5.97
CA PHE A 342 25.24 -0.69 -5.34
C PHE A 342 23.80 -1.12 -5.09
N PRO A 343 23.19 -1.94 -5.99
CA PRO A 343 21.79 -2.36 -5.87
C PRO A 343 21.43 -3.01 -4.54
N VAL A 344 22.31 -3.87 -4.01
CA VAL A 344 22.08 -4.57 -2.73
C VAL A 344 22.02 -3.63 -1.54
N ARG A 345 22.71 -2.49 -1.61
CA ARG A 345 22.68 -1.46 -0.57
C ARG A 345 21.26 -0.89 -0.44
N GLU A 346 20.65 -0.54 -1.57
CA GLU A 346 19.30 -0.01 -1.59
C GLU A 346 18.23 -1.06 -1.27
N GLY A 347 18.46 -2.31 -1.65
CA GLY A 347 17.57 -3.40 -1.25
C GLY A 347 17.53 -3.64 0.27
N ALA A 348 18.57 -3.26 1.00
CA ALA A 348 18.65 -3.40 2.45
C ALA A 348 17.97 -2.27 3.23
N VAL A 349 17.64 -1.16 2.57
CA VAL A 349 16.87 -0.02 3.10
C VAL A 349 15.41 -0.37 3.21
#